data_6551127f469ae0de23a2c27a5c99e5aa
#
_entry.id   6551127f469ae0de23a2c27a5c99e5aa
#
_cell.length_a   1.000
_cell.length_b   1.000
_cell.length_c   1.000
_cell.angle_alpha   90.00
_cell.angle_beta   90.00
_cell.angle_gamma   90.00
#
_symmetry.space_group_name_H-M   'P 1'
#
loop_
_entity.id
_entity.type
_entity.pdbx_description
1 polymer ?
#
loop_
_entity_poly.entity_id
_entity_poly.type
_entity_poly.pdbx_seq_one_letter_code
_entity_poly.pdbx_strand_id
1 'polypeptide(L)'
;MEIIDRDLQSVQAVRCLIRRAREAQRELAAFSQTQIDAIVQAIAEAGEKNAERLGRMAQEETGFGRPEDKTVKNRFASRTVYEAIRDMKTVGILREDTEKKILEIGVPVGVVAALIPSTNPTSTVIYKAQIALKAGNAIVFSPHPGAKASITEAARVVREAAESAGCPAGAIGCMELLTMESTAELMKKADLILATGSSAMVKAAYSSGTPAIGVGPGNGPSFIERSADIPLAIKRILDSKTFDNGTICASEQSIVTEECICDAVLDELTRQGAYVLSPEEKKKVAAILMRANGTMNPRIVGKTPQYIATLAGIRVPEDARVLVGCETEVGHDVPFSREKLCPVLAFYVEADWKSACDTCIRILENEGAGHTMGIHSQNGQIIREFALKKPVSRFLVNTPGSLGGIGATTNLFPALTLGCGAVGGSSSADNISPMHLLNVRRMAYGAREREDVTGGSAAVSPVSASTAAAPAGEEELMQAVLARVLQRMNLN
;
A
#
# COMPACT_ATOMS: atom_id res chain seq x y z
N MET A 1 -13.96 35.57 -18.06
CA MET A 1 -13.04 36.01 -17.00
C MET A 1 -11.95 34.98 -16.90
N GLU A 2 -10.72 35.32 -17.23
CA GLU A 2 -9.56 34.41 -17.16
C GLU A 2 -9.06 34.37 -15.72
N ILE A 3 -8.83 33.15 -15.18
CA ILE A 3 -8.27 32.98 -13.84
C ILE A 3 -6.77 33.21 -13.95
N ILE A 4 -6.25 34.25 -13.32
CA ILE A 4 -4.82 34.62 -13.40
C ILE A 4 -3.98 33.93 -12.32
N ASP A 5 -4.54 33.78 -11.11
CA ASP A 5 -3.82 33.20 -9.99
C ASP A 5 -3.61 31.68 -10.16
N ARG A 6 -2.38 31.26 -10.04
CA ARG A 6 -1.96 29.88 -10.27
C ARG A 6 -2.60 28.86 -9.31
N ASP A 7 -2.81 29.25 -8.06
CA ASP A 7 -3.49 28.43 -7.05
C ASP A 7 -4.95 28.23 -7.42
N LEU A 8 -5.67 29.29 -7.82
CA LEU A 8 -7.05 29.23 -8.29
C LEU A 8 -7.18 28.40 -9.58
N GLN A 9 -6.24 28.56 -10.53
CA GLN A 9 -6.17 27.72 -11.73
C GLN A 9 -6.04 26.24 -11.36
N SER A 10 -5.13 25.93 -10.42
CA SER A 10 -4.88 24.55 -9.98
C SER A 10 -6.10 23.93 -9.28
N VAL A 11 -6.77 24.68 -8.42
CA VAL A 11 -8.02 24.28 -7.76
C VAL A 11 -9.13 24.03 -8.78
N GLN A 12 -9.28 24.92 -9.77
CA GLN A 12 -10.28 24.78 -10.83
C GLN A 12 -10.01 23.54 -11.70
N ALA A 13 -8.74 23.27 -12.03
CA ALA A 13 -8.32 22.06 -12.77
C ALA A 13 -8.73 20.79 -12.03
N VAL A 14 -8.47 20.71 -10.72
CA VAL A 14 -8.87 19.59 -9.88
C VAL A 14 -10.39 19.41 -9.84
N ARG A 15 -11.16 20.50 -9.71
CA ARG A 15 -12.63 20.43 -9.73
C ARG A 15 -13.15 19.86 -11.06
N CYS A 16 -12.52 20.22 -12.17
CA CYS A 16 -12.85 19.67 -13.47
C CYS A 16 -12.50 18.18 -13.57
N LEU A 17 -11.31 17.75 -13.06
CA LEU A 17 -10.93 16.34 -13.01
C LEU A 17 -11.91 15.50 -12.18
N ILE A 18 -12.24 15.95 -10.99
CA ILE A 18 -13.19 15.24 -10.09
C ILE A 18 -14.59 15.15 -10.74
N ARG A 19 -15.07 16.19 -11.40
CA ARG A 19 -16.37 16.15 -12.09
C ARG A 19 -16.37 15.08 -13.17
N ARG A 20 -15.35 15.06 -14.05
CA ARG A 20 -15.19 14.04 -15.10
C ARG A 20 -15.07 12.64 -14.51
N ALA A 21 -14.29 12.49 -13.43
CA ALA A 21 -14.13 11.21 -12.76
C ALA A 21 -15.46 10.72 -12.16
N ARG A 22 -16.31 11.60 -11.62
CA ARG A 22 -17.63 11.24 -11.10
C ARG A 22 -18.62 10.84 -12.22
N GLU A 23 -18.56 11.52 -13.36
CA GLU A 23 -19.36 11.17 -14.53
C GLU A 23 -18.97 9.76 -15.03
N ALA A 24 -17.67 9.53 -15.25
CA ALA A 24 -17.13 8.22 -15.66
C ALA A 24 -17.41 7.11 -14.64
N GLN A 25 -17.33 7.41 -13.34
CA GLN A 25 -17.61 6.44 -12.29
C GLN A 25 -19.07 5.98 -12.27
N ARG A 26 -20.01 6.89 -12.57
CA ARG A 26 -21.43 6.51 -12.69
C ARG A 26 -21.67 5.51 -13.82
N GLU A 27 -20.97 5.65 -14.92
CA GLU A 27 -21.02 4.68 -16.02
C GLU A 27 -20.37 3.35 -15.60
N LEU A 28 -19.18 3.39 -14.96
CA LEU A 28 -18.51 2.19 -14.43
C LEU A 28 -19.37 1.41 -13.42
N ALA A 29 -20.18 2.10 -12.63
CA ALA A 29 -21.06 1.47 -11.65
C ALA A 29 -22.14 0.55 -12.28
N ALA A 30 -22.40 0.71 -13.58
CA ALA A 30 -23.33 -0.14 -14.34
C ALA A 30 -22.62 -1.31 -15.05
N PHE A 31 -21.29 -1.39 -14.98
CA PHE A 31 -20.52 -2.42 -15.68
C PHE A 31 -20.65 -3.78 -14.98
N SER A 32 -20.68 -4.84 -15.78
CA SER A 32 -20.56 -6.22 -15.31
C SER A 32 -19.14 -6.51 -14.83
N GLN A 33 -18.97 -7.58 -14.04
CA GLN A 33 -17.65 -8.05 -13.62
C GLN A 33 -16.72 -8.29 -14.82
N THR A 34 -17.23 -8.90 -15.90
CA THR A 34 -16.45 -9.18 -17.12
C THR A 34 -15.93 -7.91 -17.79
N GLN A 35 -16.71 -6.84 -17.83
CA GLN A 35 -16.27 -5.56 -18.40
C GLN A 35 -15.17 -4.91 -17.53
N ILE A 36 -15.34 -4.94 -16.21
CA ILE A 36 -14.33 -4.46 -15.26
C ILE A 36 -13.05 -5.29 -15.39
N ASP A 37 -13.15 -6.60 -15.49
CA ASP A 37 -12.00 -7.49 -15.60
C ASP A 37 -11.20 -7.26 -16.89
N ALA A 38 -11.87 -7.01 -18.01
CA ALA A 38 -11.22 -6.66 -19.28
C ALA A 38 -10.43 -5.35 -19.18
N ILE A 39 -10.97 -4.34 -18.50
CA ILE A 39 -10.27 -3.06 -18.25
C ILE A 39 -9.02 -3.29 -17.40
N VAL A 40 -9.13 -4.05 -16.30
CA VAL A 40 -8.01 -4.32 -15.40
C VAL A 40 -6.92 -5.13 -16.08
N GLN A 41 -7.30 -6.10 -16.93
CA GLN A 41 -6.36 -6.86 -17.75
C GLN A 41 -5.57 -5.95 -18.68
N ALA A 42 -6.24 -5.06 -19.41
CA ALA A 42 -5.59 -4.12 -20.32
C ALA A 42 -4.59 -3.20 -19.60
N ILE A 43 -4.94 -2.73 -18.39
CA ILE A 43 -4.03 -1.96 -17.53
C ILE A 43 -2.79 -2.78 -17.17
N ALA A 44 -2.97 -4.04 -16.77
CA ALA A 44 -1.87 -4.94 -16.40
C ALA A 44 -0.92 -5.20 -17.57
N GLU A 45 -1.45 -5.53 -18.75
CA GLU A 45 -0.69 -5.78 -19.97
C GLU A 45 0.10 -4.52 -20.43
N ALA A 46 -0.53 -3.35 -20.38
CA ALA A 46 0.12 -2.09 -20.70
C ALA A 46 1.23 -1.74 -19.70
N GLY A 47 0.99 -1.96 -18.41
CA GLY A 47 1.98 -1.79 -17.34
C GLY A 47 3.20 -2.70 -17.54
N GLU A 48 2.99 -3.98 -17.82
CA GLU A 48 4.05 -4.96 -18.10
C GLU A 48 4.87 -4.57 -19.34
N LYS A 49 4.19 -4.24 -20.44
CA LYS A 49 4.82 -3.82 -21.72
C LYS A 49 5.70 -2.57 -21.54
N ASN A 50 5.33 -1.65 -20.67
CA ASN A 50 6.04 -0.40 -20.44
C ASN A 50 6.96 -0.45 -19.19
N ALA A 51 7.09 -1.60 -18.51
CA ALA A 51 7.74 -1.71 -17.22
C ALA A 51 9.18 -1.19 -17.21
N GLU A 52 9.99 -1.54 -18.22
CA GLU A 52 11.37 -1.10 -18.34
C GLU A 52 11.48 0.40 -18.63
N ARG A 53 10.73 0.88 -19.61
CA ARG A 53 10.74 2.31 -20.01
C ARG A 53 10.33 3.21 -18.85
N LEU A 54 9.25 2.86 -18.15
CA LEU A 54 8.77 3.61 -16.99
C LEU A 54 9.72 3.50 -15.79
N GLY A 55 10.38 2.35 -15.60
CA GLY A 55 11.40 2.17 -14.56
C GLY A 55 12.62 3.07 -14.78
N ARG A 56 13.12 3.13 -16.00
CA ARG A 56 14.23 4.01 -16.39
C ARG A 56 13.86 5.49 -16.22
N MET A 57 12.71 5.90 -16.76
CA MET A 57 12.20 7.26 -16.64
C MET A 57 12.07 7.71 -15.18
N ALA A 58 11.55 6.84 -14.30
CA ALA A 58 11.42 7.14 -12.89
C ALA A 58 12.77 7.33 -12.18
N GLN A 59 13.77 6.54 -12.53
CA GLN A 59 15.12 6.67 -11.98
C GLN A 59 15.82 7.93 -12.50
N GLU A 60 15.73 8.22 -13.79
CA GLU A 60 16.32 9.42 -14.41
C GLU A 60 15.74 10.71 -13.80
N GLU A 61 14.41 10.78 -13.61
CA GLU A 61 13.75 11.95 -13.04
C GLU A 61 14.07 12.13 -11.55
N THR A 62 14.01 11.08 -10.77
CA THR A 62 14.13 11.16 -9.31
C THR A 62 15.58 11.03 -8.82
N GLY A 63 16.41 10.37 -9.58
CA GLY A 63 17.76 9.96 -9.17
C GLY A 63 17.73 8.92 -8.04
N PHE A 64 16.60 8.25 -7.79
CA PHE A 64 16.42 7.28 -6.71
C PHE A 64 16.43 5.85 -7.23
N GLY A 65 17.16 4.97 -6.53
CA GLY A 65 17.19 3.54 -6.80
C GLY A 65 17.90 3.16 -8.08
N ARG A 66 17.49 2.04 -8.65
CA ARG A 66 18.09 1.40 -9.84
C ARG A 66 17.02 1.14 -10.90
N PRO A 67 17.30 1.42 -12.19
CA PRO A 67 16.33 1.20 -13.27
C PRO A 67 15.83 -0.24 -13.36
N GLU A 68 16.73 -1.22 -13.14
CA GLU A 68 16.42 -2.65 -13.19
C GLU A 68 15.42 -3.03 -12.09
N ASP A 69 15.66 -2.56 -10.85
CA ASP A 69 14.79 -2.84 -9.71
C ASP A 69 13.44 -2.13 -9.84
N LYS A 70 13.41 -0.91 -10.39
CA LYS A 70 12.16 -0.22 -10.72
C LYS A 70 11.37 -0.96 -11.80
N THR A 71 12.06 -1.58 -12.76
CA THR A 71 11.44 -2.45 -13.75
C THR A 71 10.79 -3.65 -13.07
N VAL A 72 11.48 -4.31 -12.12
CA VAL A 72 10.92 -5.41 -11.32
C VAL A 72 9.68 -4.95 -10.54
N LYS A 73 9.72 -3.77 -9.91
CA LYS A 73 8.56 -3.19 -9.21
C LYS A 73 7.38 -2.93 -10.14
N ASN A 74 7.63 -2.43 -11.36
CA ASN A 74 6.57 -2.21 -12.35
C ASN A 74 5.95 -3.53 -12.81
N ARG A 75 6.76 -4.57 -13.06
CA ARG A 75 6.28 -5.92 -13.40
C ARG A 75 5.49 -6.55 -12.25
N PHE A 76 5.96 -6.40 -11.03
CA PHE A 76 5.22 -6.83 -9.83
C PHE A 76 3.85 -6.13 -9.75
N ALA A 77 3.83 -4.81 -9.90
CA ALA A 77 2.59 -4.02 -9.88
C ALA A 77 1.64 -4.38 -11.02
N SER A 78 2.16 -4.74 -12.19
CA SER A 78 1.37 -5.11 -13.36
C SER A 78 0.87 -6.54 -13.28
N ARG A 79 1.80 -7.48 -13.24
CA ARG A 79 1.51 -8.92 -13.38
C ARG A 79 1.08 -9.57 -12.07
N THR A 80 1.92 -9.48 -11.03
CA THR A 80 1.67 -10.20 -9.77
C THR A 80 0.41 -9.70 -9.08
N VAL A 81 0.19 -8.39 -9.08
CA VAL A 81 -1.06 -7.81 -8.56
C VAL A 81 -2.26 -8.27 -9.38
N TYR A 82 -2.17 -8.23 -10.72
CA TYR A 82 -3.24 -8.69 -11.59
C TYR A 82 -3.59 -10.17 -11.35
N GLU A 83 -2.60 -11.05 -11.28
CA GLU A 83 -2.80 -12.47 -11.00
C GLU A 83 -3.56 -12.71 -9.68
N ALA A 84 -3.32 -11.87 -8.67
CA ALA A 84 -4.00 -11.96 -7.38
C ALA A 84 -5.44 -11.42 -7.40
N ILE A 85 -5.77 -10.48 -8.29
CA ILE A 85 -7.09 -9.84 -8.30
C ILE A 85 -7.99 -10.28 -9.45
N ARG A 86 -7.48 -10.89 -10.51
CA ARG A 86 -8.27 -11.25 -11.72
C ARG A 86 -9.53 -12.02 -11.39
N ASP A 87 -9.45 -13.00 -10.49
CA ASP A 87 -10.57 -13.87 -10.13
C ASP A 87 -11.39 -13.34 -8.94
N MET A 88 -11.05 -12.15 -8.39
CA MET A 88 -11.81 -11.52 -7.32
C MET A 88 -13.16 -11.04 -7.83
N LYS A 89 -14.22 -11.41 -7.13
CA LYS A 89 -15.56 -10.87 -7.35
C LYS A 89 -15.69 -9.55 -6.59
N THR A 90 -15.91 -8.47 -7.32
CA THR A 90 -15.98 -7.10 -6.77
C THR A 90 -17.25 -6.35 -7.20
N VAL A 91 -17.99 -6.90 -8.16
CA VAL A 91 -19.19 -6.29 -8.73
C VAL A 91 -20.39 -7.21 -8.51
N GLY A 92 -21.53 -6.64 -8.16
CA GLY A 92 -22.78 -7.37 -7.92
C GLY A 92 -22.77 -8.13 -6.57
N ILE A 93 -23.41 -9.28 -6.53
CA ILE A 93 -23.49 -10.12 -5.32
C ILE A 93 -22.13 -10.75 -5.08
N LEU A 94 -21.47 -10.37 -3.98
CA LEU A 94 -20.17 -10.90 -3.57
C LEU A 94 -20.31 -12.25 -2.87
N ARG A 95 -21.32 -12.36 -1.99
CA ARG A 95 -21.60 -13.53 -1.17
C ARG A 95 -23.09 -13.61 -0.83
N GLU A 96 -23.60 -14.83 -0.81
CA GLU A 96 -24.92 -15.16 -0.28
C GLU A 96 -24.76 -16.14 0.88
N ASP A 97 -25.29 -15.76 2.06
CA ASP A 97 -25.37 -16.60 3.25
C ASP A 97 -26.82 -16.99 3.46
N THR A 98 -27.18 -18.16 2.97
CA THR A 98 -28.57 -18.67 3.01
C THR A 98 -29.02 -19.01 4.42
N GLU A 99 -28.10 -19.40 5.32
CA GLU A 99 -28.42 -19.70 6.72
C GLU A 99 -28.78 -18.44 7.50
N LYS A 100 -27.94 -17.38 7.34
CA LYS A 100 -28.19 -16.08 7.96
C LYS A 100 -29.18 -15.24 7.19
N LYS A 101 -29.57 -15.64 5.99
CA LYS A 101 -30.43 -14.88 5.08
C LYS A 101 -29.88 -13.49 4.79
N ILE A 102 -28.56 -13.42 4.46
CA ILE A 102 -27.84 -12.17 4.16
C ILE A 102 -27.22 -12.27 2.77
N LEU A 103 -27.42 -11.25 1.95
CA LEU A 103 -26.68 -11.01 0.73
C LEU A 103 -25.67 -9.88 0.93
N GLU A 104 -24.44 -10.08 0.48
CA GLU A 104 -23.42 -9.04 0.42
C GLU A 104 -23.22 -8.58 -1.02
N ILE A 105 -23.32 -7.27 -1.24
CA ILE A 105 -23.26 -6.64 -2.57
C ILE A 105 -22.10 -5.67 -2.58
N GLY A 106 -21.22 -5.79 -3.58
CA GLY A 106 -20.12 -4.87 -3.82
C GLY A 106 -20.62 -3.54 -4.40
N VAL A 107 -20.31 -2.45 -3.72
CA VAL A 107 -20.66 -1.09 -4.17
C VAL A 107 -19.38 -0.26 -4.19
N PRO A 108 -18.97 0.31 -5.36
CA PRO A 108 -17.83 1.21 -5.43
C PRO A 108 -17.92 2.34 -4.40
N VAL A 109 -16.76 2.76 -3.86
CA VAL A 109 -16.73 3.94 -2.97
C VAL A 109 -16.96 5.25 -3.73
N GLY A 110 -16.58 5.31 -5.02
CA GLY A 110 -16.75 6.48 -5.87
C GLY A 110 -15.46 6.93 -6.55
N VAL A 111 -15.00 8.13 -6.30
CA VAL A 111 -13.74 8.70 -6.82
C VAL A 111 -12.65 8.59 -5.79
N VAL A 112 -11.57 7.89 -6.13
CA VAL A 112 -10.39 7.69 -5.28
C VAL A 112 -9.34 8.76 -5.58
N ALA A 113 -8.93 9.52 -4.58
CA ALA A 113 -7.74 10.39 -4.64
C ALA A 113 -6.49 9.57 -4.29
N ALA A 114 -5.56 9.44 -5.22
CA ALA A 114 -4.35 8.66 -5.02
C ALA A 114 -3.12 9.55 -4.93
N LEU A 115 -2.55 9.70 -3.73
CA LEU A 115 -1.30 10.42 -3.51
C LEU A 115 -0.13 9.48 -3.82
N ILE A 116 0.75 9.89 -4.74
CA ILE A 116 1.81 9.04 -5.29
C ILE A 116 3.19 9.52 -4.81
N PRO A 117 4.01 8.64 -4.21
CA PRO A 117 5.34 9.01 -3.71
C PRO A 117 6.38 9.09 -4.84
N SER A 118 7.49 9.79 -4.58
CA SER A 118 8.63 9.84 -5.50
C SER A 118 9.52 8.61 -5.48
N THR A 119 9.45 7.78 -4.44
CA THR A 119 10.28 6.57 -4.30
C THR A 119 9.85 5.44 -5.24
N ASN A 120 8.53 5.30 -5.44
CA ASN A 120 7.93 4.23 -6.26
C ASN A 120 6.86 4.80 -7.20
N PRO A 121 7.21 5.79 -8.07
CA PRO A 121 6.21 6.60 -8.74
C PRO A 121 5.35 5.79 -9.72
N THR A 122 5.97 5.06 -10.63
CA THR A 122 5.29 4.37 -11.74
C THR A 122 4.58 3.09 -11.28
N SER A 123 5.23 2.28 -10.46
CA SER A 123 4.65 1.05 -9.92
C SER A 123 3.43 1.32 -9.02
N THR A 124 3.45 2.41 -8.24
CA THR A 124 2.31 2.79 -7.41
C THR A 124 1.11 3.24 -8.24
N VAL A 125 1.34 3.94 -9.38
CA VAL A 125 0.26 4.30 -10.32
C VAL A 125 -0.38 3.05 -10.90
N ILE A 126 0.42 2.13 -11.45
CA ILE A 126 -0.06 0.89 -12.07
C ILE A 126 -0.88 0.06 -11.07
N TYR A 127 -0.33 -0.13 -9.86
CA TYR A 127 -1.00 -0.87 -8.79
C TYR A 127 -2.31 -0.22 -8.37
N LYS A 128 -2.31 1.10 -8.07
CA LYS A 128 -3.51 1.79 -7.60
C LYS A 128 -4.58 1.89 -8.68
N ALA A 129 -4.21 2.02 -9.96
CA ALA A 129 -5.15 1.95 -11.06
C ALA A 129 -5.89 0.61 -11.09
N GLN A 130 -5.15 -0.50 -11.02
CA GLN A 130 -5.74 -1.84 -11.06
C GLN A 130 -6.72 -2.07 -9.91
N ILE A 131 -6.32 -1.79 -8.66
CA ILE A 131 -7.19 -2.06 -7.50
C ILE A 131 -8.42 -1.14 -7.46
N ALA A 132 -8.30 0.12 -7.93
CA ALA A 132 -9.42 1.06 -7.97
C ALA A 132 -10.43 0.67 -9.05
N LEU A 133 -9.97 0.41 -10.29
CA LEU A 133 -10.84 0.02 -11.39
C LEU A 133 -11.47 -1.36 -11.15
N LYS A 134 -10.73 -2.32 -10.57
CA LYS A 134 -11.29 -3.64 -10.19
C LYS A 134 -12.46 -3.50 -9.22
N ALA A 135 -12.44 -2.51 -8.35
CA ALA A 135 -13.55 -2.19 -7.44
C ALA A 135 -14.62 -1.26 -8.06
N GLY A 136 -14.54 -0.97 -9.38
CA GLY A 136 -15.51 -0.12 -10.07
C GLY A 136 -15.39 1.38 -9.74
N ASN A 137 -14.26 1.82 -9.17
CA ASN A 137 -14.02 3.22 -8.82
C ASN A 137 -13.34 3.97 -9.96
N ALA A 138 -13.55 5.29 -10.03
CA ALA A 138 -12.65 6.18 -10.73
C ALA A 138 -11.48 6.59 -9.82
N ILE A 139 -10.36 6.99 -10.41
CA ILE A 139 -9.14 7.36 -9.68
C ILE A 139 -8.51 8.63 -10.24
N VAL A 140 -8.09 9.54 -9.35
CA VAL A 140 -7.35 10.75 -9.70
C VAL A 140 -6.02 10.76 -8.97
N PHE A 141 -4.93 10.75 -9.73
CA PHE A 141 -3.57 10.76 -9.21
C PHE A 141 -3.11 12.17 -8.87
N SER A 142 -2.51 12.31 -7.68
CA SER A 142 -1.75 13.49 -7.26
C SER A 142 -0.27 13.14 -7.27
N PRO A 143 0.49 13.58 -8.28
CA PRO A 143 1.91 13.33 -8.38
C PRO A 143 2.72 14.02 -7.28
N HIS A 144 3.77 13.34 -6.79
CA HIS A 144 4.82 14.02 -6.05
C HIS A 144 5.58 14.97 -7.01
N PRO A 145 5.86 16.23 -6.63
CA PRO A 145 6.54 17.18 -7.52
C PRO A 145 7.87 16.66 -8.11
N GLY A 146 8.66 15.93 -7.31
CA GLY A 146 9.95 15.36 -7.73
C GLY A 146 9.85 14.10 -8.61
N ALA A 147 8.64 13.66 -9.00
CA ALA A 147 8.42 12.52 -9.87
C ALA A 147 7.20 12.77 -10.81
N LYS A 148 6.94 14.04 -11.11
CA LYS A 148 5.74 14.44 -11.85
C LYS A 148 5.70 13.83 -13.24
N ALA A 149 6.79 13.88 -13.99
CA ALA A 149 6.82 13.41 -15.36
C ALA A 149 6.58 11.90 -15.45
N SER A 150 7.28 11.11 -14.65
CA SER A 150 7.13 9.65 -14.63
C SER A 150 5.75 9.20 -14.13
N ILE A 151 5.17 9.89 -13.14
CA ILE A 151 3.81 9.61 -12.64
C ILE A 151 2.77 9.95 -13.72
N THR A 152 2.89 11.11 -14.36
CA THR A 152 1.97 11.53 -15.42
C THR A 152 2.02 10.58 -16.61
N GLU A 153 3.23 10.12 -16.98
CA GLU A 153 3.40 9.17 -18.09
C GLU A 153 2.84 7.79 -17.74
N ALA A 154 3.07 7.29 -16.52
CA ALA A 154 2.46 6.04 -16.07
C ALA A 154 0.92 6.14 -16.04
N ALA A 155 0.37 7.27 -15.58
CA ALA A 155 -1.06 7.52 -15.60
C ALA A 155 -1.63 7.58 -17.01
N ARG A 156 -0.88 8.14 -17.98
CA ARG A 156 -1.25 8.14 -19.39
C ARG A 156 -1.33 6.72 -19.94
N VAL A 157 -0.28 5.91 -19.70
CA VAL A 157 -0.22 4.51 -20.18
C VAL A 157 -1.40 3.69 -19.68
N VAL A 158 -1.71 3.75 -18.37
CA VAL A 158 -2.81 2.96 -17.79
C VAL A 158 -4.18 3.50 -18.22
N ARG A 159 -4.32 4.81 -18.41
CA ARG A 159 -5.55 5.44 -18.89
C ARG A 159 -5.87 5.02 -20.32
N GLU A 160 -4.93 5.15 -21.23
CA GLU A 160 -5.11 4.80 -22.65
C GLU A 160 -5.45 3.31 -22.82
N ALA A 161 -4.79 2.44 -22.03
CA ALA A 161 -5.10 1.02 -22.03
C ALA A 161 -6.52 0.74 -21.51
N ALA A 162 -6.92 1.38 -20.41
CA ALA A 162 -8.26 1.24 -19.84
C ALA A 162 -9.33 1.72 -20.83
N GLU A 163 -9.15 2.90 -21.42
CA GLU A 163 -10.09 3.49 -22.38
C GLU A 163 -10.20 2.62 -23.66
N SER A 164 -9.10 2.02 -24.14
CA SER A 164 -9.12 1.09 -25.26
C SER A 164 -9.87 -0.20 -24.97
N ALA A 165 -9.99 -0.58 -23.69
CA ALA A 165 -10.79 -1.72 -23.24
C ALA A 165 -12.23 -1.35 -22.85
N GLY A 166 -12.68 -0.13 -23.18
CA GLY A 166 -14.04 0.34 -22.95
C GLY A 166 -14.27 1.06 -21.64
N CYS A 167 -13.21 1.41 -20.88
CA CYS A 167 -13.35 2.24 -19.70
C CYS A 167 -13.86 3.64 -20.08
N PRO A 168 -14.84 4.21 -19.39
CA PRO A 168 -15.33 5.55 -19.64
C PRO A 168 -14.21 6.61 -19.51
N ALA A 169 -14.13 7.52 -20.48
CA ALA A 169 -13.15 8.59 -20.50
C ALA A 169 -13.28 9.47 -19.24
N GLY A 170 -12.16 9.70 -18.56
CA GLY A 170 -12.13 10.45 -17.30
C GLY A 170 -12.15 9.60 -16.04
N ALA A 171 -12.34 8.28 -16.13
CA ALA A 171 -12.26 7.38 -14.97
C ALA A 171 -10.84 7.36 -14.35
N ILE A 172 -9.80 7.60 -15.16
CA ILE A 172 -8.41 7.74 -14.70
C ILE A 172 -7.94 9.16 -14.99
N GLY A 173 -7.76 9.97 -13.94
CA GLY A 173 -7.26 11.33 -14.01
C GLY A 173 -5.87 11.48 -13.38
N CYS A 174 -5.13 12.53 -13.78
CA CYS A 174 -3.86 12.90 -13.18
C CYS A 174 -3.76 14.42 -13.11
N MET A 175 -3.32 14.95 -11.95
CA MET A 175 -3.14 16.39 -11.77
C MET A 175 -1.91 16.89 -12.54
N GLU A 176 -2.08 17.98 -13.27
CA GLU A 176 -1.01 18.64 -14.02
C GLU A 176 -0.46 19.87 -13.29
N LEU A 177 -1.32 20.63 -12.63
CA LEU A 177 -0.95 21.79 -11.84
C LEU A 177 -0.90 21.40 -10.35
N LEU A 178 0.33 21.31 -9.83
CA LEU A 178 0.59 20.86 -8.46
C LEU A 178 0.82 22.06 -7.55
N THR A 179 -0.10 22.27 -6.63
CA THR A 179 0.01 23.22 -5.52
C THR A 179 -0.49 22.57 -4.24
N MET A 180 -0.25 23.16 -3.10
CA MET A 180 -0.79 22.65 -1.82
C MET A 180 -2.33 22.74 -1.82
N GLU A 181 -2.88 23.82 -2.38
CA GLU A 181 -4.31 24.09 -2.49
C GLU A 181 -5.01 23.06 -3.39
N SER A 182 -4.39 22.73 -4.54
CA SER A 182 -4.96 21.72 -5.45
C SER A 182 -4.95 20.32 -4.83
N THR A 183 -3.90 19.96 -4.08
CA THR A 183 -3.85 18.67 -3.36
C THR A 183 -4.90 18.64 -2.24
N ALA A 184 -5.06 19.73 -1.49
CA ALA A 184 -6.09 19.85 -0.46
C ALA A 184 -7.51 19.77 -1.06
N GLU A 185 -7.75 20.46 -2.21
CA GLU A 185 -9.03 20.38 -2.90
C GLU A 185 -9.32 18.97 -3.42
N LEU A 186 -8.32 18.27 -3.97
CA LEU A 186 -8.47 16.87 -4.38
C LEU A 186 -8.89 15.99 -3.20
N MET A 187 -8.17 16.07 -2.07
CA MET A 187 -8.49 15.30 -0.87
C MET A 187 -9.91 15.60 -0.36
N LYS A 188 -10.30 16.86 -0.34
CA LYS A 188 -11.64 17.29 0.11
C LYS A 188 -12.78 16.84 -0.81
N LYS A 189 -12.54 16.68 -2.11
CA LYS A 189 -13.58 16.39 -3.11
C LYS A 189 -13.68 14.93 -3.49
N ALA A 190 -12.70 14.11 -3.18
CA ALA A 190 -12.74 12.67 -3.39
C ALA A 190 -13.67 11.98 -2.38
N ASP A 191 -14.00 10.73 -2.67
CA ASP A 191 -14.85 9.89 -1.81
C ASP A 191 -13.99 8.98 -0.90
N LEU A 192 -12.75 8.68 -1.33
CA LEU A 192 -11.73 7.97 -0.55
C LEU A 192 -10.33 8.47 -0.94
N ILE A 193 -9.42 8.54 0.03
CA ILE A 193 -8.01 8.88 -0.20
C ILE A 193 -7.13 7.64 0.00
N LEU A 194 -6.27 7.34 -0.98
CA LEU A 194 -5.16 6.38 -0.87
C LEU A 194 -3.84 7.17 -0.76
N ALA A 195 -3.38 7.42 0.46
CA ALA A 195 -2.18 8.19 0.72
C ALA A 195 -0.96 7.28 0.94
N THR A 196 0.03 7.38 0.05
CA THR A 196 1.34 6.75 0.23
C THR A 196 2.39 7.85 0.15
N GLY A 197 3.15 8.07 1.22
CA GLY A 197 4.13 9.14 1.25
C GLY A 197 4.63 9.47 2.67
N SER A 198 5.12 10.70 2.87
CA SER A 198 5.62 11.15 4.16
C SER A 198 4.54 11.19 5.24
N SER A 199 4.95 11.09 6.52
CA SER A 199 4.03 11.23 7.68
C SER A 199 3.19 12.50 7.61
N ALA A 200 3.75 13.62 7.13
CA ALA A 200 3.03 14.87 6.98
C ALA A 200 1.88 14.75 5.95
N MET A 201 2.14 14.09 4.82
CA MET A 201 1.12 13.86 3.79
C MET A 201 0.02 12.91 4.28
N VAL A 202 0.39 11.85 4.99
CA VAL A 202 -0.58 10.91 5.59
C VAL A 202 -1.43 11.61 6.64
N LYS A 203 -0.82 12.44 7.50
CA LYS A 203 -1.55 13.27 8.47
C LYS A 203 -2.51 14.24 7.79
N ALA A 204 -2.09 14.90 6.70
CA ALA A 204 -2.94 15.79 5.92
C ALA A 204 -4.15 15.03 5.32
N ALA A 205 -3.94 13.81 4.81
CA ALA A 205 -5.02 12.97 4.29
C ALA A 205 -6.07 12.66 5.37
N TYR A 206 -5.66 12.20 6.54
CA TYR A 206 -6.59 11.93 7.66
C TYR A 206 -7.26 13.19 8.20
N SER A 207 -6.60 14.34 8.13
CA SER A 207 -7.16 15.63 8.61
C SER A 207 -8.08 16.32 7.59
N SER A 208 -8.21 15.78 6.37
CA SER A 208 -9.03 16.39 5.30
C SER A 208 -10.54 16.28 5.53
N GLY A 209 -10.98 15.37 6.42
CA GLY A 209 -12.38 15.04 6.63
C GLY A 209 -12.94 14.01 5.65
N THR A 210 -12.19 13.60 4.62
CA THR A 210 -12.53 12.51 3.71
C THR A 210 -11.98 11.19 4.25
N PRO A 211 -12.70 10.07 4.14
CA PRO A 211 -12.17 8.75 4.49
C PRO A 211 -10.81 8.50 3.80
N ALA A 212 -9.84 8.01 4.56
CA ALA A 212 -8.50 7.82 4.05
C ALA A 212 -7.89 6.48 4.48
N ILE A 213 -7.09 5.89 3.57
CA ILE A 213 -6.18 4.80 3.85
C ILE A 213 -4.78 5.37 3.64
N GLY A 214 -4.12 5.71 4.74
CA GLY A 214 -2.78 6.28 4.74
C GLY A 214 -1.75 5.28 5.24
N VAL A 215 -0.57 5.30 4.64
CA VAL A 215 0.57 4.46 5.04
C VAL A 215 1.73 5.34 5.42
N GLY A 216 2.14 5.22 6.67
CA GLY A 216 3.28 5.94 7.25
C GLY A 216 4.64 5.34 6.88
N PRO A 217 5.73 5.91 7.43
CA PRO A 217 7.08 5.41 7.26
C PRO A 217 7.24 4.02 7.88
N GLY A 218 8.18 3.24 7.34
CA GLY A 218 8.58 1.97 7.89
C GLY A 218 9.95 2.04 8.56
N ASN A 219 10.09 1.43 9.73
CA ASN A 219 11.38 1.33 10.42
C ASN A 219 11.58 -0.08 10.96
N GLY A 220 11.48 -1.08 10.05
CA GLY A 220 11.47 -2.48 10.41
C GLY A 220 12.82 -2.98 10.93
N PRO A 221 12.92 -3.47 12.19
CA PRO A 221 14.05 -4.27 12.62
C PRO A 221 13.95 -5.69 12.04
N SER A 222 15.10 -6.32 11.83
CA SER A 222 15.23 -7.74 11.51
C SER A 222 16.03 -8.43 12.61
N PHE A 223 15.40 -9.35 13.33
CA PHE A 223 16.06 -10.10 14.39
C PHE A 223 16.68 -11.37 13.83
N ILE A 224 17.97 -11.58 14.08
CA ILE A 224 18.70 -12.82 13.79
C ILE A 224 18.87 -13.57 15.11
N GLU A 225 18.04 -14.61 15.29
CA GLU A 225 18.04 -15.45 16.48
C GLU A 225 19.11 -16.56 16.34
N ARG A 226 19.68 -17.02 17.44
CA ARG A 226 20.82 -17.95 17.49
C ARG A 226 20.65 -19.25 16.68
N SER A 227 19.42 -19.69 16.43
CA SER A 227 19.15 -20.87 15.60
C SER A 227 19.09 -20.57 14.09
N ALA A 228 19.26 -19.31 13.69
CA ALA A 228 19.18 -18.91 12.30
C ALA A 228 20.29 -19.54 11.44
N ASP A 229 19.99 -19.82 10.18
CA ASP A 229 20.99 -19.99 9.15
C ASP A 229 21.59 -18.60 8.85
N ILE A 230 22.70 -18.26 9.50
CA ILE A 230 23.31 -16.93 9.44
C ILE A 230 23.65 -16.52 7.99
N PRO A 231 24.31 -17.34 7.16
CA PRO A 231 24.59 -16.99 5.77
C PRO A 231 23.34 -16.64 4.98
N LEU A 232 22.28 -17.42 5.13
CA LEU A 232 21.03 -17.19 4.42
C LEU A 232 20.25 -16.00 4.98
N ALA A 233 20.28 -15.78 6.29
CA ALA A 233 19.67 -14.62 6.93
C ALA A 233 20.29 -13.31 6.42
N ILE A 234 21.63 -13.23 6.43
CA ILE A 234 22.37 -12.07 5.94
C ILE A 234 22.11 -11.85 4.45
N LYS A 235 22.15 -12.91 3.64
CA LYS A 235 21.80 -12.80 2.21
C LYS A 235 20.44 -12.14 2.01
N ARG A 236 19.41 -12.60 2.72
CA ARG A 236 18.03 -12.08 2.61
C ARG A 236 17.92 -10.63 3.03
N ILE A 237 18.59 -10.27 4.15
CA ILE A 237 18.61 -8.88 4.63
C ILE A 237 19.31 -7.96 3.63
N LEU A 238 20.48 -8.35 3.13
CA LEU A 238 21.23 -7.55 2.17
C LEU A 238 20.50 -7.43 0.82
N ASP A 239 19.95 -8.52 0.31
CA ASP A 239 19.17 -8.49 -0.93
C ASP A 239 17.93 -7.58 -0.80
N SER A 240 17.27 -7.61 0.37
CA SER A 240 16.16 -6.72 0.68
C SER A 240 16.58 -5.26 0.77
N LYS A 241 17.65 -4.97 1.52
CA LYS A 241 18.11 -3.60 1.75
C LYS A 241 18.72 -2.95 0.53
N THR A 242 19.34 -3.73 -0.37
CA THR A 242 19.94 -3.22 -1.60
C THR A 242 18.96 -3.15 -2.76
N PHE A 243 17.81 -3.80 -2.68
CA PHE A 243 16.77 -3.73 -3.70
C PHE A 243 16.28 -2.29 -3.86
N ASP A 244 16.44 -1.77 -5.05
CA ASP A 244 16.18 -0.37 -5.42
C ASP A 244 16.84 0.64 -4.45
N ASN A 245 18.05 0.31 -3.98
CA ASN A 245 18.78 1.07 -2.97
C ASN A 245 17.98 1.39 -1.71
N GLY A 246 17.14 0.46 -1.25
CA GLY A 246 16.38 0.58 -0.01
C GLY A 246 15.14 1.48 -0.07
N THR A 247 14.59 1.76 -1.24
CA THR A 247 13.42 2.64 -1.40
C THR A 247 12.08 1.92 -1.23
N ILE A 248 12.02 0.78 -0.54
CA ILE A 248 10.78 0.15 -0.07
C ILE A 248 10.66 0.33 1.44
N CYS A 249 9.53 0.85 1.91
CA CYS A 249 9.27 1.10 3.33
C CYS A 249 9.29 -0.16 4.22
N ALA A 250 9.09 -1.36 3.64
CA ALA A 250 9.19 -2.64 4.33
C ALA A 250 10.63 -3.18 4.42
N SER A 251 11.64 -2.49 3.83
CA SER A 251 13.04 -2.91 3.93
C SER A 251 13.57 -2.77 5.35
N GLU A 252 14.50 -3.62 5.70
CA GLU A 252 15.16 -3.63 7.00
C GLU A 252 15.86 -2.27 7.25
N GLN A 253 15.70 -1.73 8.44
CA GLN A 253 16.36 -0.51 8.88
C GLN A 253 17.42 -0.80 9.96
N SER A 254 17.25 -1.91 10.67
CA SER A 254 18.13 -2.36 11.73
C SER A 254 18.25 -3.88 11.72
N ILE A 255 19.42 -4.37 12.08
CA ILE A 255 19.68 -5.76 12.45
C ILE A 255 19.78 -5.79 13.97
N VAL A 256 19.07 -6.72 14.61
CA VAL A 256 19.20 -7.04 16.03
C VAL A 256 19.66 -8.48 16.11
N THR A 257 20.68 -8.78 16.94
CA THR A 257 21.20 -10.14 17.12
C THR A 257 21.53 -10.44 18.56
N GLU A 258 21.67 -11.71 18.88
CA GLU A 258 22.11 -12.14 20.21
C GLU A 258 23.65 -12.11 20.30
N GLU A 259 24.16 -11.75 21.47
CA GLU A 259 25.61 -11.66 21.74
C GLU A 259 26.37 -12.94 21.39
N CYS A 260 25.76 -14.11 21.66
CA CYS A 260 26.41 -15.42 21.42
C CYS A 260 26.69 -15.75 19.94
N ILE A 261 26.08 -15.02 19.00
CA ILE A 261 26.31 -15.20 17.55
C ILE A 261 26.79 -13.90 16.87
N CYS A 262 27.05 -12.84 17.64
CA CYS A 262 27.39 -11.51 17.12
C CYS A 262 28.57 -11.54 16.15
N ASP A 263 29.69 -12.17 16.54
CA ASP A 263 30.88 -12.23 15.70
C ASP A 263 30.61 -12.96 14.38
N ALA A 264 29.90 -14.10 14.43
CA ALA A 264 29.54 -14.83 13.22
C ALA A 264 28.64 -14.03 12.29
N VAL A 265 27.73 -13.21 12.84
CA VAL A 265 26.86 -12.32 12.06
C VAL A 265 27.66 -11.17 11.42
N LEU A 266 28.60 -10.56 12.15
CA LEU A 266 29.45 -9.47 11.64
C LEU A 266 30.42 -9.96 10.56
N ASP A 267 31.04 -11.13 10.78
CA ASP A 267 31.91 -11.76 9.80
C ASP A 267 31.16 -12.05 8.50
N GLU A 268 29.99 -12.62 8.62
CA GLU A 268 29.16 -12.95 7.46
C GLU A 268 28.62 -11.70 6.74
N LEU A 269 28.23 -10.64 7.48
CA LEU A 269 27.88 -9.33 6.90
C LEU A 269 29.02 -8.81 6.05
N THR A 270 30.24 -8.80 6.60
CA THR A 270 31.45 -8.33 5.91
C THR A 270 31.74 -9.18 4.68
N ARG A 271 31.65 -10.51 4.82
CA ARG A 271 31.88 -11.46 3.71
C ARG A 271 30.89 -11.25 2.55
N GLN A 272 29.65 -10.82 2.84
CA GLN A 272 28.64 -10.54 1.83
C GLN A 272 28.61 -9.07 1.35
N GLY A 273 29.61 -8.27 1.70
CA GLY A 273 29.80 -6.90 1.17
C GLY A 273 29.21 -5.79 2.03
N ALA A 274 28.91 -6.03 3.29
CA ALA A 274 28.61 -4.94 4.22
C ALA A 274 29.92 -4.27 4.69
N TYR A 275 29.90 -2.95 4.80
CA TYR A 275 30.97 -2.17 5.39
C TYR A 275 30.56 -1.72 6.79
N VAL A 276 31.23 -2.27 7.80
CA VAL A 276 31.00 -1.91 9.20
C VAL A 276 31.77 -0.63 9.52
N LEU A 277 31.05 0.43 9.86
CA LEU A 277 31.59 1.75 10.13
C LEU A 277 32.34 1.76 11.45
N SER A 278 33.56 2.37 11.47
CA SER A 278 34.21 2.73 12.71
C SER A 278 33.36 3.79 13.48
N PRO A 279 33.60 3.97 14.80
CA PRO A 279 32.88 4.99 15.58
C PRO A 279 32.94 6.39 14.98
N GLU A 280 34.07 6.76 14.41
CA GLU A 280 34.28 8.08 13.80
C GLU A 280 33.55 8.22 12.46
N GLU A 281 33.55 7.16 11.65
CA GLU A 281 32.81 7.12 10.39
C GLU A 281 31.28 7.10 10.64
N LYS A 282 30.84 6.36 11.66
CA LYS A 282 29.43 6.34 12.10
C LYS A 282 28.95 7.75 12.44
N LYS A 283 29.74 8.55 13.21
CA LYS A 283 29.36 9.93 13.52
C LYS A 283 29.21 10.79 12.27
N LYS A 284 30.13 10.66 11.29
CA LYS A 284 30.06 11.40 10.03
C LYS A 284 28.82 11.00 9.19
N VAL A 285 28.52 9.70 9.12
CA VAL A 285 27.32 9.21 8.42
C VAL A 285 26.06 9.67 9.15
N ALA A 286 26.00 9.56 10.49
CA ALA A 286 24.85 10.01 11.29
C ALA A 286 24.50 11.48 11.03
N ALA A 287 25.50 12.35 10.88
CA ALA A 287 25.31 13.78 10.64
C ALA A 287 24.61 14.11 9.32
N ILE A 288 24.58 13.18 8.35
CA ILE A 288 23.94 13.37 7.05
C ILE A 288 22.63 12.59 6.88
N LEU A 289 22.28 11.67 7.80
CA LEU A 289 21.07 10.87 7.69
C LEU A 289 19.80 11.71 7.85
N MET A 290 19.81 12.65 8.80
CA MET A 290 18.67 13.50 9.12
C MET A 290 19.00 14.98 8.89
N ARG A 291 17.97 15.77 8.60
CA ARG A 291 18.04 17.24 8.57
C ARG A 291 17.94 17.80 9.98
N ALA A 292 18.27 19.05 10.16
CA ALA A 292 18.16 19.77 11.44
C ALA A 292 16.72 19.79 12.02
N ASN A 293 15.70 19.67 11.16
CA ASN A 293 14.30 19.59 11.58
C ASN A 293 13.84 18.14 11.91
N GLY A 294 14.77 17.19 12.02
CA GLY A 294 14.48 15.79 12.34
C GLY A 294 13.87 14.96 11.19
N THR A 295 13.72 15.50 9.97
CA THR A 295 13.25 14.73 8.83
C THR A 295 14.41 14.05 8.11
N MET A 296 14.15 12.89 7.47
CA MET A 296 15.15 12.20 6.65
C MET A 296 15.72 13.11 5.56
N ASN A 297 17.03 13.04 5.34
CA ASN A 297 17.70 13.83 4.32
C ASN A 297 17.37 13.29 2.90
N PRO A 298 16.67 14.02 2.03
CA PRO A 298 16.31 13.52 0.70
C PRO A 298 17.51 13.29 -0.22
N ARG A 299 18.70 13.85 0.10
CA ARG A 299 19.91 13.65 -0.70
C ARG A 299 20.46 12.23 -0.64
N ILE A 300 20.09 11.44 0.39
CA ILE A 300 20.56 10.06 0.55
C ILE A 300 19.54 9.02 0.04
N VAL A 301 18.29 9.42 -0.16
CA VAL A 301 17.22 8.50 -0.55
C VAL A 301 17.54 7.80 -1.86
N GLY A 302 17.53 6.46 -1.84
CA GLY A 302 17.79 5.64 -3.02
C GLY A 302 19.19 5.75 -3.60
N LYS A 303 20.17 6.32 -2.85
CA LYS A 303 21.56 6.46 -3.28
C LYS A 303 22.40 5.25 -2.89
N THR A 304 23.50 5.04 -3.60
CA THR A 304 24.44 3.94 -3.33
C THR A 304 25.24 4.19 -2.04
N PRO A 305 25.81 3.15 -1.40
CA PRO A 305 26.69 3.30 -0.25
C PRO A 305 27.88 4.22 -0.52
N GLN A 306 28.47 4.15 -1.72
CA GLN A 306 29.60 4.97 -2.14
C GLN A 306 29.24 6.47 -2.22
N TYR A 307 28.05 6.79 -2.71
CA TYR A 307 27.54 8.15 -2.73
C TYR A 307 27.34 8.69 -1.30
N ILE A 308 26.74 7.88 -0.42
CA ILE A 308 26.51 8.23 0.99
C ILE A 308 27.84 8.44 1.70
N ALA A 309 28.81 7.55 1.49
CA ALA A 309 30.17 7.64 2.03
C ALA A 309 30.85 8.94 1.59
N THR A 310 30.82 9.25 0.31
CA THR A 310 31.37 10.50 -0.24
C THR A 310 30.71 11.73 0.38
N LEU A 311 29.39 11.73 0.54
CA LEU A 311 28.65 12.82 1.17
C LEU A 311 29.01 13.00 2.64
N ALA A 312 29.32 11.89 3.35
CA ALA A 312 29.77 11.88 4.74
C ALA A 312 31.27 12.19 4.90
N GLY A 313 32.02 12.30 3.82
CA GLY A 313 33.48 12.52 3.86
C GLY A 313 34.27 11.32 4.39
N ILE A 314 33.81 10.09 4.04
CA ILE A 314 34.51 8.83 4.33
C ILE A 314 34.76 8.06 3.03
N ARG A 315 35.66 7.07 3.10
CA ARG A 315 35.98 6.18 1.99
C ARG A 315 35.52 4.76 2.33
N VAL A 316 34.90 4.11 1.39
CA VAL A 316 34.44 2.71 1.50
C VAL A 316 34.86 1.93 0.25
N PRO A 317 34.94 0.59 0.31
CA PRO A 317 35.21 -0.24 -0.87
C PRO A 317 34.18 0.01 -1.99
N GLU A 318 34.63 -0.14 -3.24
CA GLU A 318 33.74 0.06 -4.41
C GLU A 318 32.62 -0.98 -4.46
N ASP A 319 32.85 -2.16 -3.93
CA ASP A 319 31.92 -3.28 -3.85
C ASP A 319 31.06 -3.29 -2.58
N ALA A 320 31.20 -2.27 -1.70
CA ALA A 320 30.36 -2.15 -0.51
C ALA A 320 28.87 -2.07 -0.90
N ARG A 321 28.08 -3.01 -0.40
CA ARG A 321 26.64 -3.12 -0.67
C ARG A 321 25.80 -2.29 0.29
N VAL A 322 26.19 -2.24 1.57
CA VAL A 322 25.52 -1.49 2.63
C VAL A 322 26.53 -0.93 3.63
N LEU A 323 26.16 0.15 4.31
CA LEU A 323 26.91 0.70 5.45
C LEU A 323 26.21 0.24 6.73
N VAL A 324 26.98 -0.28 7.70
CA VAL A 324 26.46 -0.78 8.97
C VAL A 324 27.05 0.01 10.11
N GLY A 325 26.19 0.64 10.93
CA GLY A 325 26.60 1.35 12.15
C GLY A 325 26.17 0.60 13.39
N CYS A 326 27.12 0.18 14.24
CA CYS A 326 26.82 -0.39 15.56
C CYS A 326 26.16 0.66 16.45
N GLU A 327 25.04 0.31 17.09
CA GLU A 327 24.21 1.21 17.87
C GLU A 327 23.76 0.54 19.17
N THR A 328 23.58 1.34 20.19
CA THR A 328 23.03 0.88 21.49
C THR A 328 21.78 1.63 21.90
N GLU A 329 21.61 2.83 21.34
CA GLU A 329 20.51 3.73 21.67
C GLU A 329 19.41 3.68 20.61
N VAL A 330 18.19 3.93 21.05
CA VAL A 330 16.99 4.09 20.19
C VAL A 330 16.32 5.41 20.57
N GLY A 331 16.09 6.27 19.59
CA GLY A 331 15.42 7.55 19.86
C GLY A 331 15.35 8.46 18.64
N HIS A 332 14.55 9.51 18.76
CA HIS A 332 14.39 10.51 17.70
C HIS A 332 15.71 11.17 17.31
N ASP A 333 16.61 11.37 18.27
CA ASP A 333 17.91 12.03 18.09
C ASP A 333 19.03 11.03 17.75
N VAL A 334 18.68 9.76 17.51
CA VAL A 334 19.61 8.70 17.11
C VAL A 334 19.36 8.34 15.64
N PRO A 335 20.05 8.97 14.67
CA PRO A 335 19.75 8.83 13.25
C PRO A 335 19.76 7.39 12.73
N PHE A 336 20.64 6.54 13.25
CA PHE A 336 20.70 5.13 12.85
C PHE A 336 19.49 4.31 13.31
N SER A 337 18.79 4.71 14.37
CA SER A 337 17.58 4.03 14.86
C SER A 337 16.31 4.37 14.08
N ARG A 338 16.39 5.23 13.05
CA ARG A 338 15.25 5.76 12.31
C ARG A 338 15.18 5.21 10.88
N GLU A 339 14.07 5.49 10.17
CA GLU A 339 13.93 5.09 8.77
C GLU A 339 15.02 5.74 7.89
N LYS A 340 15.65 4.91 7.08
CA LYS A 340 16.69 5.29 6.12
C LYS A 340 16.38 4.62 4.79
N LEU A 341 15.74 5.32 3.87
CA LEU A 341 15.41 4.80 2.55
C LEU A 341 16.66 4.76 1.64
N CYS A 342 17.71 4.12 2.14
CA CYS A 342 19.01 3.98 1.48
C CYS A 342 19.75 2.77 2.07
N PRO A 343 20.86 2.28 1.46
CA PRO A 343 21.63 1.12 1.94
C PRO A 343 22.45 1.41 3.20
N VAL A 344 21.78 1.78 4.29
CA VAL A 344 22.37 1.99 5.63
C VAL A 344 21.56 1.21 6.65
N LEU A 345 22.22 0.45 7.52
CA LEU A 345 21.62 -0.35 8.59
C LEU A 345 22.19 0.04 9.95
N ALA A 346 21.35 0.04 10.97
CA ALA A 346 21.82 -0.03 12.35
C ALA A 346 22.07 -1.49 12.73
N PHE A 347 22.97 -1.72 13.68
CA PHE A 347 23.29 -3.05 14.20
C PHE A 347 23.27 -3.01 15.72
N TYR A 348 22.40 -3.84 16.34
CA TYR A 348 22.21 -3.96 17.77
C TYR A 348 22.58 -5.34 18.25
N VAL A 349 23.23 -5.44 19.40
CA VAL A 349 23.61 -6.70 20.06
C VAL A 349 22.91 -6.76 21.41
N GLU A 350 22.23 -7.87 21.67
CA GLU A 350 21.46 -8.11 22.87
C GLU A 350 21.87 -9.42 23.55
N ALA A 351 21.76 -9.49 24.86
CA ALA A 351 22.20 -10.66 25.63
C ALA A 351 21.43 -11.94 25.26
N ASP A 352 20.14 -11.81 24.98
CA ASP A 352 19.26 -12.92 24.63
C ASP A 352 18.08 -12.45 23.76
N TRP A 353 17.26 -13.42 23.32
CA TRP A 353 16.09 -13.15 22.49
C TRP A 353 15.03 -12.26 23.19
N LYS A 354 14.98 -12.19 24.54
CA LYS A 354 14.00 -11.36 25.27
C LYS A 354 14.41 -9.91 25.21
N SER A 355 15.66 -9.60 25.50
CA SER A 355 16.19 -8.23 25.36
C SER A 355 16.18 -7.79 23.88
N ALA A 356 16.47 -8.69 22.94
CA ALA A 356 16.28 -8.42 21.51
C ALA A 356 14.82 -8.10 21.16
N CYS A 357 13.87 -8.79 21.80
CA CYS A 357 12.45 -8.51 21.67
C CYS A 357 12.12 -7.08 22.10
N ASP A 358 12.61 -6.65 23.25
CA ASP A 358 12.36 -5.32 23.81
C ASP A 358 13.02 -4.22 22.95
N THR A 359 14.23 -4.44 22.46
CA THR A 359 14.90 -3.52 21.54
C THR A 359 14.14 -3.38 20.21
N CYS A 360 13.66 -4.47 19.63
CA CYS A 360 12.80 -4.39 18.45
C CYS A 360 11.51 -3.60 18.70
N ILE A 361 10.89 -3.74 19.89
CA ILE A 361 9.71 -2.95 20.27
C ILE A 361 10.07 -1.47 20.35
N ARG A 362 11.15 -1.11 21.06
CA ARG A 362 11.61 0.29 21.19
C ARG A 362 11.88 0.93 19.82
N ILE A 363 12.51 0.20 18.88
CA ILE A 363 12.75 0.68 17.52
C ILE A 363 11.43 0.98 16.80
N LEU A 364 10.46 0.07 16.88
CA LEU A 364 9.16 0.21 16.24
C LEU A 364 8.32 1.32 16.88
N GLU A 365 8.35 1.48 18.20
CA GLU A 365 7.62 2.53 18.90
C GLU A 365 8.21 3.92 18.65
N ASN A 366 9.55 4.00 18.48
CA ASN A 366 10.20 5.26 18.11
C ASN A 366 9.78 5.73 16.72
N GLU A 367 9.72 4.82 15.74
CA GLU A 367 9.26 5.08 14.36
C GLU A 367 8.88 3.74 13.70
N GLY A 368 7.81 3.73 12.89
CA GLY A 368 7.42 2.55 12.11
C GLY A 368 6.46 1.60 12.79
N ALA A 369 5.85 1.97 13.93
CA ALA A 369 4.81 1.16 14.56
C ALA A 369 3.70 0.78 13.56
N GLY A 370 3.22 -0.46 13.69
CA GLY A 370 2.20 -1.02 12.80
C GLY A 370 2.71 -1.46 11.42
N HIS A 371 3.94 -1.16 11.01
CA HIS A 371 4.40 -1.44 9.65
C HIS A 371 4.87 -2.90 9.47
N THR A 372 6.15 -3.17 9.53
CA THR A 372 6.75 -4.47 9.18
C THR A 372 7.96 -4.76 10.05
N MET A 373 8.15 -6.02 10.41
CA MET A 373 9.33 -6.53 11.09
C MET A 373 9.71 -7.90 10.53
N GLY A 374 11.01 -8.21 10.51
CA GLY A 374 11.55 -9.51 10.14
C GLY A 374 12.13 -10.30 11.33
N ILE A 375 12.09 -11.62 11.25
CA ILE A 375 12.86 -12.55 12.08
C ILE A 375 13.48 -13.63 11.23
N HIS A 376 14.75 -13.95 11.53
CA HIS A 376 15.44 -15.12 11.00
C HIS A 376 15.71 -16.09 12.15
N SER A 377 15.07 -17.24 12.13
CA SER A 377 15.10 -18.24 13.19
C SER A 377 14.57 -19.57 12.68
N GLN A 378 15.04 -20.68 13.30
CA GLN A 378 14.46 -22.02 13.15
C GLN A 378 13.67 -22.44 14.41
N ASN A 379 13.64 -21.60 15.44
CA ASN A 379 12.92 -21.87 16.67
C ASN A 379 11.46 -21.39 16.58
N GLY A 380 10.55 -22.33 16.30
CA GLY A 380 9.12 -22.03 16.13
C GLY A 380 8.46 -21.43 17.37
N GLN A 381 8.96 -21.72 18.59
CA GLN A 381 8.42 -21.14 19.82
C GLN A 381 8.79 -19.65 19.92
N ILE A 382 10.06 -19.30 19.70
CA ILE A 382 10.52 -17.89 19.72
C ILE A 382 9.81 -17.10 18.63
N ILE A 383 9.68 -17.63 17.41
CA ILE A 383 8.94 -16.98 16.32
C ILE A 383 7.53 -16.62 16.75
N ARG A 384 6.80 -17.56 17.39
CA ARG A 384 5.42 -17.32 17.86
C ARG A 384 5.35 -16.29 18.98
N GLU A 385 6.27 -16.38 19.95
CA GLU A 385 6.31 -15.41 21.06
C GLU A 385 6.62 -13.98 20.57
N PHE A 386 7.53 -13.85 19.60
CA PHE A 386 7.79 -12.58 18.95
C PHE A 386 6.54 -12.05 18.23
N ALA A 387 5.90 -12.87 17.42
CA ALA A 387 4.71 -12.48 16.66
C ALA A 387 3.58 -11.95 17.56
N LEU A 388 3.38 -12.56 18.74
CA LEU A 388 2.34 -12.17 19.69
C LEU A 388 2.60 -10.83 20.40
N LYS A 389 3.85 -10.37 20.45
CA LYS A 389 4.27 -9.18 21.21
C LYS A 389 4.55 -7.95 20.36
N LYS A 390 4.64 -8.08 19.04
CA LYS A 390 5.10 -6.99 18.17
C LYS A 390 3.98 -6.06 17.70
N PRO A 391 4.18 -4.74 17.81
CA PRO A 391 3.24 -3.75 17.31
C PRO A 391 3.39 -3.57 15.79
N VAL A 392 3.24 -4.64 15.01
CA VAL A 392 3.35 -4.61 13.53
C VAL A 392 2.19 -5.35 12.88
N SER A 393 1.83 -4.93 11.69
CA SER A 393 0.81 -5.60 10.86
C SER A 393 1.41 -6.76 10.05
N ARG A 394 2.71 -6.72 9.76
CA ARG A 394 3.44 -7.75 9.00
C ARG A 394 4.64 -8.23 9.80
N PHE A 395 4.55 -9.47 10.26
CA PHE A 395 5.65 -10.17 10.90
C PHE A 395 6.19 -11.22 9.92
N LEU A 396 7.39 -10.99 9.41
CA LEU A 396 7.99 -11.76 8.32
C LEU A 396 9.01 -12.77 8.88
N VAL A 397 8.92 -14.01 8.45
CA VAL A 397 9.79 -15.09 8.93
C VAL A 397 10.64 -15.61 7.79
N ASN A 398 11.97 -15.57 7.97
CA ASN A 398 12.93 -16.17 7.05
C ASN A 398 12.77 -15.73 5.58
N THR A 399 12.51 -14.45 5.35
CA THR A 399 12.32 -13.87 4.01
C THR A 399 12.90 -12.46 3.96
N PRO A 400 13.29 -11.94 2.77
CA PRO A 400 13.66 -10.54 2.59
C PRO A 400 12.51 -9.60 2.98
N GLY A 401 12.74 -8.63 3.87
CA GLY A 401 11.69 -7.76 4.41
C GLY A 401 10.97 -6.95 3.34
N SER A 402 11.71 -6.33 2.41
CA SER A 402 11.15 -5.54 1.32
C SER A 402 10.22 -6.34 0.41
N LEU A 403 10.66 -7.52 -0.03
CA LEU A 403 9.92 -8.40 -0.94
C LEU A 403 8.83 -9.20 -0.22
N GLY A 404 9.10 -9.64 1.00
CA GLY A 404 8.13 -10.35 1.82
C GLY A 404 6.96 -9.47 2.24
N GLY A 405 7.23 -8.22 2.63
CA GLY A 405 6.20 -7.27 3.05
C GLY A 405 5.21 -6.90 1.95
N ILE A 406 5.68 -6.75 0.72
CA ILE A 406 4.80 -6.49 -0.43
C ILE A 406 4.09 -7.74 -0.97
N GLY A 407 4.40 -8.94 -0.44
CA GLY A 407 3.80 -10.21 -0.90
C GLY A 407 4.52 -10.87 -2.07
N ALA A 408 5.75 -10.44 -2.42
CA ALA A 408 6.50 -11.03 -3.53
C ALA A 408 7.17 -12.37 -3.18
N THR A 409 7.58 -12.56 -1.92
CA THR A 409 8.22 -13.79 -1.41
C THR A 409 7.44 -14.45 -0.28
N THR A 410 6.23 -14.02 -0.04
CA THR A 410 5.28 -14.58 0.93
C THR A 410 3.91 -14.72 0.27
N ASN A 411 2.98 -15.40 0.96
CA ASN A 411 1.58 -15.49 0.53
C ASN A 411 0.71 -14.33 1.06
N LEU A 412 1.32 -13.23 1.50
CA LEU A 412 0.57 -12.00 1.76
C LEU A 412 0.02 -11.45 0.44
N PHE A 413 -1.11 -10.75 0.51
CA PHE A 413 -1.67 -10.12 -0.67
C PHE A 413 -0.65 -9.16 -1.32
N PRO A 414 -0.38 -9.26 -2.64
CA PRO A 414 0.60 -8.43 -3.31
C PRO A 414 0.13 -6.98 -3.40
N ALA A 415 0.84 -6.08 -2.74
CA ALA A 415 0.45 -4.68 -2.64
C ALA A 415 1.67 -3.73 -2.55
N LEU A 416 1.46 -2.49 -3.01
CA LEU A 416 2.40 -1.38 -2.82
C LEU A 416 1.84 -0.29 -1.87
N THR A 417 0.76 -0.63 -1.15
CA THR A 417 0.20 0.17 -0.05
C THR A 417 0.01 -0.76 1.14
N LEU A 418 0.86 -0.59 2.15
CA LEU A 418 1.00 -1.49 3.29
C LEU A 418 0.42 -0.83 4.54
N GLY A 419 -0.84 -1.12 4.87
CA GLY A 419 -1.52 -0.54 6.02
C GLY A 419 -0.79 -0.83 7.34
N CYS A 420 -0.79 0.14 8.25
CA CYS A 420 -0.08 0.04 9.55
C CYS A 420 -1.03 -0.20 10.73
N GLY A 421 -2.32 -0.33 10.48
CA GLY A 421 -3.34 -0.48 11.52
C GLY A 421 -3.43 0.72 12.47
N ALA A 422 -4.31 0.63 13.45
CA ALA A 422 -4.50 1.69 14.44
C ALA A 422 -3.21 1.99 15.23
N VAL A 423 -2.39 0.98 15.49
CA VAL A 423 -1.08 1.13 16.16
C VAL A 423 -0.15 2.07 15.39
N GLY A 424 -0.17 2.00 14.06
CA GLY A 424 0.60 2.90 13.18
C GLY A 424 -0.18 4.14 12.71
N GLY A 425 -1.33 4.44 13.32
CA GLY A 425 -2.18 5.57 12.93
C GLY A 425 -2.83 5.43 11.56
N SER A 426 -3.05 4.19 11.10
CA SER A 426 -3.67 3.86 9.81
C SER A 426 -5.05 3.23 10.00
N SER A 427 -5.94 3.43 9.05
CA SER A 427 -7.32 2.87 9.07
C SER A 427 -7.38 1.38 8.71
N SER A 428 -6.30 0.78 8.20
CA SER A 428 -6.20 -0.64 7.89
C SER A 428 -4.83 -1.19 8.27
N ALA A 429 -4.78 -2.46 8.68
CA ALA A 429 -3.55 -3.21 8.93
C ALA A 429 -3.10 -4.04 7.71
N ASP A 430 -3.92 -4.12 6.67
CA ASP A 430 -3.75 -5.05 5.57
C ASP A 430 -2.82 -4.51 4.47
N ASN A 431 -2.36 -5.42 3.64
CA ASN A 431 -1.92 -5.10 2.29
C ASN A 431 -3.17 -4.73 1.49
N ILE A 432 -3.25 -3.50 1.00
CA ILE A 432 -4.49 -2.94 0.44
C ILE A 432 -4.85 -3.61 -0.88
N SER A 433 -6.08 -4.08 -0.97
CA SER A 433 -6.66 -4.81 -2.11
C SER A 433 -7.90 -4.09 -2.65
N PRO A 434 -8.50 -4.52 -3.77
CA PRO A 434 -9.76 -3.99 -4.25
C PRO A 434 -10.88 -4.00 -3.20
N MET A 435 -10.88 -4.99 -2.29
CA MET A 435 -11.91 -5.14 -1.26
C MET A 435 -11.92 -3.98 -0.25
N HIS A 436 -10.81 -3.29 -0.06
CA HIS A 436 -10.73 -2.08 0.78
C HIS A 436 -11.31 -0.83 0.10
N LEU A 437 -11.60 -0.92 -1.19
CA LEU A 437 -12.14 0.16 -2.03
C LEU A 437 -13.61 -0.08 -2.39
N LEU A 438 -14.27 -0.95 -1.64
CA LEU A 438 -15.69 -1.27 -1.77
C LEU A 438 -16.44 -0.93 -0.48
N ASN A 439 -17.68 -0.45 -0.65
CA ASN A 439 -18.70 -0.50 0.38
C ASN A 439 -19.47 -1.81 0.22
N VAL A 440 -19.48 -2.65 1.25
CA VAL A 440 -20.30 -3.87 1.23
C VAL A 440 -21.69 -3.52 1.73
N ARG A 441 -22.66 -3.49 0.79
CA ARG A 441 -24.08 -3.34 1.12
C ARG A 441 -24.63 -4.71 1.51
N ARG A 442 -25.33 -4.76 2.62
CA ARG A 442 -25.98 -5.98 3.08
C ARG A 442 -27.49 -5.88 2.91
N MET A 443 -28.06 -6.87 2.21
CA MET A 443 -29.49 -7.12 2.20
C MET A 443 -29.74 -8.24 3.20
N ALA A 444 -30.59 -8.00 4.19
CA ALA A 444 -30.91 -8.96 5.24
C ALA A 444 -32.43 -9.14 5.32
N TYR A 445 -32.86 -10.39 5.36
CA TYR A 445 -34.28 -10.73 5.57
C TYR A 445 -34.58 -10.79 7.07
N GLY A 446 -35.83 -10.53 7.45
CA GLY A 446 -36.32 -10.72 8.80
C GLY A 446 -36.09 -12.16 9.29
N ALA A 447 -35.52 -12.32 10.45
CA ALA A 447 -35.21 -13.61 11.05
C ALA A 447 -35.92 -13.81 12.39
N ARG A 448 -36.40 -12.74 13.01
CA ARG A 448 -37.08 -12.74 14.31
C ARG A 448 -38.11 -11.63 14.33
N GLU A 449 -39.18 -11.86 15.10
CA GLU A 449 -40.14 -10.82 15.42
C GLU A 449 -39.69 -10.02 16.65
N ARG A 450 -40.36 -8.90 16.92
CA ARG A 450 -40.02 -8.02 18.04
C ARG A 450 -40.14 -8.75 19.39
N GLU A 451 -41.17 -9.58 19.51
CA GLU A 451 -41.49 -10.33 20.71
C GLU A 451 -40.40 -11.32 21.08
N ASP A 452 -39.73 -11.92 20.09
CA ASP A 452 -38.56 -12.82 20.28
C ASP A 452 -37.36 -12.11 20.93
N VAL A 453 -37.26 -10.81 20.70
CA VAL A 453 -36.14 -9.98 21.21
C VAL A 453 -36.45 -9.34 22.56
N THR A 454 -37.74 -8.97 22.79
CA THR A 454 -38.16 -8.24 23.99
C THR A 454 -38.56 -9.14 25.16
N GLY A 455 -38.54 -10.47 24.96
CA GLY A 455 -38.90 -11.43 25.99
C GLY A 455 -40.40 -11.46 26.29
N GLY A 456 -41.24 -10.91 25.42
CA GLY A 456 -42.66 -11.03 25.46
C GLY A 456 -43.10 -12.45 25.07
N SER A 457 -43.54 -13.25 26.03
CA SER A 457 -44.09 -14.58 25.79
C SER A 457 -45.43 -14.45 25.05
N ALA A 458 -45.37 -14.53 23.73
CA ALA A 458 -46.53 -14.90 22.94
C ALA A 458 -46.12 -16.12 22.11
N ALA A 459 -46.73 -17.26 22.41
CA ALA A 459 -46.62 -18.45 21.62
C ALA A 459 -47.20 -18.15 20.20
N VAL A 460 -46.35 -17.80 19.28
CA VAL A 460 -46.74 -17.74 17.87
C VAL A 460 -46.69 -19.15 17.35
N SER A 461 -47.85 -19.70 17.06
CA SER A 461 -47.98 -20.93 16.30
C SER A 461 -47.17 -20.83 15.01
N PRO A 462 -46.48 -21.91 14.60
CA PRO A 462 -45.68 -21.84 13.38
C PRO A 462 -46.65 -21.53 12.21
N VAL A 463 -46.41 -20.36 11.59
CA VAL A 463 -47.03 -20.08 10.30
C VAL A 463 -46.53 -21.17 9.34
N SER A 464 -47.43 -22.09 8.98
CA SER A 464 -47.15 -23.10 7.98
C SER A 464 -46.62 -22.36 6.75
N ALA A 465 -45.43 -22.75 6.33
CA ALA A 465 -44.85 -22.28 5.08
C ALA A 465 -45.85 -22.56 3.97
N SER A 466 -46.60 -21.53 3.57
CA SER A 466 -47.27 -21.54 2.29
C SER A 466 -46.15 -21.72 1.26
N THR A 467 -46.13 -22.87 0.62
CA THR A 467 -45.38 -23.12 -0.58
C THR A 467 -45.80 -22.04 -1.58
N ALA A 468 -45.01 -20.93 -1.60
CA ALA A 468 -45.12 -19.97 -2.68
C ALA A 468 -44.80 -20.75 -3.96
N ALA A 469 -45.79 -20.87 -4.83
CA ALA A 469 -45.62 -21.41 -6.16
C ALA A 469 -44.43 -20.68 -6.83
N ALA A 470 -43.66 -21.42 -7.62
CA ALA A 470 -42.57 -20.87 -8.43
C ALA A 470 -43.03 -19.59 -9.14
N PRO A 471 -42.19 -18.57 -9.25
CA PRO A 471 -42.58 -17.32 -9.87
C PRO A 471 -43.03 -17.60 -11.29
N ALA A 472 -44.21 -17.10 -11.63
CA ALA A 472 -44.71 -17.05 -13.00
C ALA A 472 -43.64 -16.44 -13.88
N GLY A 473 -43.44 -16.96 -15.07
CA GLY A 473 -42.37 -16.55 -15.96
C GLY A 473 -42.36 -15.03 -16.18
N GLU A 474 -41.21 -14.47 -16.47
CA GLU A 474 -40.97 -13.02 -16.67
C GLU A 474 -42.02 -12.39 -17.63
N GLU A 475 -42.57 -13.15 -18.57
CA GLU A 475 -43.59 -12.72 -19.50
C GLU A 475 -44.97 -12.44 -18.83
N GLU A 476 -45.37 -13.25 -17.86
CA GLU A 476 -46.65 -13.03 -17.12
C GLU A 476 -46.53 -11.82 -16.18
N LEU A 477 -45.35 -11.62 -15.54
CA LEU A 477 -45.11 -10.47 -14.70
C LEU A 477 -45.09 -9.17 -15.52
N MET A 478 -44.49 -9.20 -16.71
CA MET A 478 -44.44 -8.06 -17.63
C MET A 478 -45.85 -7.72 -18.18
N GLN A 479 -46.68 -8.71 -18.51
CA GLN A 479 -48.04 -8.50 -18.93
C GLN A 479 -48.93 -7.93 -17.80
N ALA A 480 -48.76 -8.39 -16.56
CA ALA A 480 -49.48 -7.85 -15.40
C ALA A 480 -49.09 -6.41 -15.09
N VAL A 481 -47.81 -6.05 -15.21
CA VAL A 481 -47.30 -4.66 -15.05
C VAL A 481 -47.82 -3.78 -16.17
N LEU A 482 -47.80 -4.25 -17.43
CA LEU A 482 -48.27 -3.52 -18.59
C LEU A 482 -49.77 -3.23 -18.49
N ALA A 483 -50.57 -4.21 -18.09
CA ALA A 483 -52.02 -4.07 -17.87
C ALA A 483 -52.32 -3.02 -16.79
N ARG A 484 -51.57 -2.99 -15.70
CA ARG A 484 -51.72 -1.99 -14.63
C ARG A 484 -51.32 -0.58 -15.06
N VAL A 485 -50.30 -0.45 -15.90
CA VAL A 485 -49.87 0.86 -16.44
C VAL A 485 -50.91 1.38 -17.43
N LEU A 486 -51.40 0.55 -18.33
CA LEU A 486 -52.45 0.91 -19.29
C LEU A 486 -53.77 1.29 -18.60
N GLN A 487 -54.15 0.60 -17.52
CA GLN A 487 -55.34 0.91 -16.73
C GLN A 487 -55.21 2.28 -16.01
N ARG A 488 -53.99 2.69 -15.62
CA ARG A 488 -53.75 4.03 -15.05
C ARG A 488 -53.68 5.14 -16.11
N MET A 489 -53.31 4.84 -17.34
CA MET A 489 -53.26 5.82 -18.42
C MET A 489 -54.65 6.10 -19.05
N ASN A 490 -55.64 5.22 -18.88
CA ASN A 490 -57.00 5.42 -19.38
C ASN A 490 -57.97 6.07 -18.36
N LEU A 491 -57.46 6.61 -17.27
CA LEU A 491 -58.23 7.31 -16.24
C LEU A 491 -57.91 8.81 -16.18
N ASN A 492 -57.61 9.42 -17.35
CA ASN A 492 -57.62 10.90 -17.52
C ASN A 492 -58.38 11.24 -18.78
#